data_ff40df62ff3ba8bc77f9f4033dee4219
#
_entry.id   ff40df62ff3ba8bc77f9f4033dee4219
#
_cell.length_a   1.000
_cell.length_b   1.000
_cell.length_c   1.000
_cell.angle_alpha   90.00
_cell.angle_beta   90.00
_cell.angle_gamma   90.00
#
_symmetry.space_group_name_H-M   'P 1'
#
loop_
_entity.id
_entity.type
_entity.pdbx_description
1 polymer ?
#
loop_
_entity_poly.entity_id
_entity_poly.type
_entity_poly.pdbx_seq_one_letter_code
_entity_poly.pdbx_strand_id
1 'polypeptide(L)'
;MLRKIRCSICDGEDGNEILLIDRPDRFEQSIGVGAQGYARPWVECLACGAAINLLPPESAQRLATLRAAYYEVDFMGSDIGEKYRRVMSMPAGQSDNAGRVARVTDFVRRWTGAPARPRVMDIGAGTGVFLSRLVDQTAGAWQYLGIEPDPRAAAHLRQLEKFAVVEAMYLGQPELRGFNLVTLNKVLEHIEQPLPFLLQVVQSLVPDDGLLYVEVPDKLTTRLRSPQDNILGALHCHLYDPTSLGHLLRRAGLELLCVNRVAEPSGKLSVYAFAAPAESVVKKGLPHE
;
A
#
# COMPACT_ATOMS: atom_id res chain seq x y z
N MET A 1 -5.59 0.94 -27.18
CA MET A 1 -6.33 -0.20 -27.76
C MET A 1 -7.36 -0.67 -26.73
N LEU A 2 -8.63 -0.86 -27.14
CA LEU A 2 -9.66 -1.40 -26.23
C LEU A 2 -9.40 -2.86 -25.92
N ARG A 3 -9.58 -3.25 -24.66
CA ARG A 3 -9.42 -4.63 -24.17
C ARG A 3 -10.59 -5.00 -23.26
N LYS A 4 -11.05 -6.24 -23.36
CA LYS A 4 -11.91 -6.82 -22.33
C LYS A 4 -11.06 -7.17 -21.11
N ILE A 5 -11.54 -6.78 -19.93
CA ILE A 5 -10.92 -6.99 -18.62
C ILE A 5 -11.97 -7.47 -17.62
N ARG A 6 -11.56 -7.82 -16.44
CA ARG A 6 -12.40 -7.88 -15.25
C ARG A 6 -11.72 -7.06 -14.16
N CYS A 7 -12.27 -5.87 -13.92
CA CYS A 7 -11.70 -4.96 -12.94
C CYS A 7 -12.02 -5.43 -11.50
N SER A 8 -11.02 -5.81 -10.74
CA SER A 8 -11.18 -6.24 -9.34
C SER A 8 -11.54 -5.09 -8.37
N ILE A 9 -11.59 -3.85 -8.87
CA ILE A 9 -11.94 -2.66 -8.08
C ILE A 9 -13.41 -2.31 -8.24
N CYS A 10 -13.98 -2.38 -9.47
CA CYS A 10 -15.33 -1.90 -9.76
C CYS A 10 -16.20 -2.87 -10.57
N ASP A 11 -15.68 -4.04 -10.89
CA ASP A 11 -16.30 -5.07 -11.74
C ASP A 11 -16.54 -4.64 -13.21
N GLY A 12 -15.95 -3.51 -13.64
CA GLY A 12 -16.00 -3.05 -15.03
C GLY A 12 -15.32 -4.01 -15.99
N GLU A 13 -15.87 -4.14 -17.21
CA GLU A 13 -15.44 -5.15 -18.19
C GLU A 13 -14.63 -4.57 -19.35
N ASP A 14 -14.54 -3.25 -19.47
CA ASP A 14 -13.85 -2.57 -20.57
C ASP A 14 -12.68 -1.73 -20.06
N GLY A 15 -11.58 -1.80 -20.81
CA GLY A 15 -10.38 -1.04 -20.50
C GLY A 15 -9.67 -0.54 -21.74
N ASN A 16 -8.80 0.46 -21.55
CA ASN A 16 -7.91 0.98 -22.56
C ASN A 16 -6.46 0.68 -22.22
N GLU A 17 -5.72 0.05 -23.15
CA GLU A 17 -4.29 -0.17 -22.98
C GLU A 17 -3.57 1.19 -22.94
N ILE A 18 -2.83 1.43 -21.84
CA ILE A 18 -2.11 2.69 -21.61
C ILE A 18 -0.59 2.54 -21.67
N LEU A 19 -0.08 1.31 -21.51
CA LEU A 19 1.34 0.98 -21.63
C LEU A 19 1.49 -0.50 -21.94
N LEU A 20 2.42 -0.85 -22.83
CA LEU A 20 2.85 -2.22 -23.09
C LEU A 20 4.27 -2.42 -22.61
N ILE A 21 4.49 -3.42 -21.76
CA ILE A 21 5.82 -3.88 -21.34
C ILE A 21 6.21 -5.04 -22.27
N ASP A 22 7.33 -4.90 -22.96
CA ASP A 22 7.80 -5.79 -24.03
C ASP A 22 8.85 -6.82 -23.58
N ARG A 23 9.22 -6.82 -22.30
CA ARG A 23 10.16 -7.75 -21.71
C ARG A 23 9.86 -8.02 -20.24
N PRO A 24 10.13 -9.25 -19.75
CA PRO A 24 9.94 -9.58 -18.36
C PRO A 24 10.87 -8.75 -17.45
N ASP A 25 10.39 -8.40 -16.27
CA ASP A 25 11.21 -7.75 -15.26
C ASP A 25 12.12 -8.75 -14.52
N ARG A 26 12.96 -8.25 -13.60
CA ARG A 26 13.92 -9.09 -12.85
C ARG A 26 13.24 -10.22 -12.05
N PHE A 27 12.03 -9.99 -11.56
CA PHE A 27 11.29 -11.01 -10.79
C PHE A 27 10.76 -12.11 -11.70
N GLU A 28 10.18 -11.74 -12.83
CA GLU A 28 9.75 -12.70 -13.85
C GLU A 28 10.93 -13.50 -14.41
N GLN A 29 12.06 -12.84 -14.66
CA GLN A 29 13.29 -13.51 -15.10
C GLN A 29 13.81 -14.50 -14.07
N SER A 30 13.78 -14.15 -12.77
CA SER A 30 14.25 -15.05 -11.69
C SER A 30 13.44 -16.34 -11.56
N ILE A 31 12.22 -16.36 -12.10
CA ILE A 31 11.33 -17.53 -12.15
C ILE A 31 11.27 -18.17 -13.55
N GLY A 32 12.17 -17.78 -14.42
CA GLY A 32 12.35 -18.40 -15.72
C GLY A 32 11.37 -17.94 -16.81
N VAL A 33 10.72 -16.77 -16.66
CA VAL A 33 9.91 -16.17 -17.73
C VAL A 33 10.84 -15.64 -18.82
N GLY A 34 10.65 -16.15 -20.05
CA GLY A 34 11.44 -15.77 -21.21
C GLY A 34 10.96 -14.47 -21.86
N ALA A 35 11.86 -13.83 -22.61
CA ALA A 35 11.56 -12.59 -23.32
C ALA A 35 10.89 -12.80 -24.70
N GLN A 36 10.94 -14.00 -25.26
CA GLN A 36 10.40 -14.24 -26.60
C GLN A 36 8.87 -14.15 -26.62
N GLY A 37 8.33 -13.20 -27.40
CA GLY A 37 6.89 -12.98 -27.49
C GLY A 37 6.26 -12.40 -26.22
N TYR A 38 7.07 -11.91 -25.29
CA TYR A 38 6.59 -11.33 -24.04
C TYR A 38 5.79 -10.04 -24.30
N ALA A 39 4.60 -9.95 -23.70
CA ALA A 39 3.75 -8.77 -23.76
C ALA A 39 2.91 -8.68 -22.47
N ARG A 40 3.12 -7.62 -21.68
CA ARG A 40 2.41 -7.38 -20.42
C ARG A 40 1.83 -5.96 -20.43
N PRO A 41 0.55 -5.82 -20.80
CA PRO A 41 -0.08 -4.51 -20.85
C PRO A 41 -0.57 -4.04 -19.48
N TRP A 42 -0.41 -2.74 -19.25
CA TRP A 42 -1.17 -2.01 -18.26
C TRP A 42 -2.44 -1.46 -18.93
N VAL A 43 -3.59 -1.75 -18.34
CA VAL A 43 -4.91 -1.40 -18.92
C VAL A 43 -5.69 -0.55 -17.93
N GLU A 44 -6.08 0.64 -18.34
CA GLU A 44 -6.93 1.54 -17.57
C GLU A 44 -8.38 1.09 -17.68
N CYS A 45 -9.03 0.81 -16.56
CA CYS A 45 -10.47 0.52 -16.51
C CYS A 45 -11.27 1.76 -16.90
N LEU A 46 -12.17 1.62 -17.88
CA LEU A 46 -13.00 2.75 -18.33
C LEU A 46 -14.06 3.18 -17.32
N ALA A 47 -14.43 2.32 -16.38
CA ALA A 47 -15.42 2.63 -15.37
C ALA A 47 -14.84 3.37 -14.15
N CYS A 48 -13.68 2.94 -13.59
CA CYS A 48 -13.14 3.53 -12.37
C CYS A 48 -11.80 4.24 -12.55
N GLY A 49 -11.15 4.12 -13.71
CA GLY A 49 -9.88 4.77 -13.99
C GLY A 49 -8.64 4.10 -13.39
N ALA A 50 -8.75 3.03 -12.63
CA ALA A 50 -7.58 2.29 -12.13
C ALA A 50 -6.83 1.60 -13.28
N ALA A 51 -5.50 1.55 -13.19
CA ALA A 51 -4.71 0.77 -14.11
C ALA A 51 -4.47 -0.64 -13.56
N ILE A 52 -4.71 -1.65 -14.37
CA ILE A 52 -4.60 -3.06 -14.06
C ILE A 52 -3.43 -3.65 -14.83
N ASN A 53 -2.58 -4.39 -14.16
CA ASN A 53 -1.48 -5.13 -14.75
C ASN A 53 -1.97 -6.48 -15.26
N LEU A 54 -2.07 -6.66 -16.56
CA LEU A 54 -2.50 -7.92 -17.15
C LEU A 54 -1.28 -8.82 -17.40
N LEU A 55 -1.00 -9.67 -16.43
CA LEU A 55 0.09 -10.62 -16.53
C LEU A 55 -0.16 -11.65 -17.64
N PRO A 56 0.87 -12.00 -18.46
CA PRO A 56 0.79 -13.16 -19.33
C PRO A 56 0.45 -14.42 -18.51
N PRO A 57 -0.30 -15.40 -19.07
CA PRO A 57 -0.72 -16.60 -18.32
C PRO A 57 0.43 -17.36 -17.65
N GLU A 58 1.57 -17.47 -18.34
CA GLU A 58 2.77 -18.10 -17.79
C GLU A 58 3.32 -17.32 -16.60
N SER A 59 3.45 -16.00 -16.72
CA SER A 59 3.88 -15.13 -15.61
C SER A 59 2.91 -15.21 -14.44
N ALA A 60 1.60 -15.15 -14.69
CA ALA A 60 0.58 -15.24 -13.65
C ALA A 60 0.66 -16.56 -12.87
N GLN A 61 0.81 -17.69 -13.57
CA GLN A 61 0.93 -19.02 -12.95
C GLN A 61 2.21 -19.13 -12.10
N ARG A 62 3.36 -18.70 -12.63
CA ARG A 62 4.65 -18.75 -11.93
C ARG A 62 4.67 -17.81 -10.73
N LEU A 63 4.14 -16.59 -10.88
CA LEU A 63 4.04 -15.61 -9.78
C LEU A 63 3.06 -16.05 -8.70
N ALA A 64 1.98 -16.77 -9.01
CA ALA A 64 1.09 -17.34 -8.00
C ALA A 64 1.83 -18.34 -7.09
N THR A 65 2.69 -19.17 -7.68
CA THR A 65 3.57 -20.07 -6.92
C THR A 65 4.58 -19.30 -6.08
N LEU A 66 5.17 -18.24 -6.63
CA LEU A 66 6.08 -17.34 -5.89
C LEU A 66 5.39 -16.57 -4.79
N ARG A 67 4.14 -16.13 -5.00
CA ARG A 67 3.39 -15.41 -3.95
C ARG A 67 3.06 -16.33 -2.78
N ALA A 68 2.85 -17.62 -3.02
CA ALA A 68 2.77 -18.63 -1.96
C ALA A 68 4.11 -18.80 -1.22
N ALA A 69 5.23 -18.64 -1.94
CA ALA A 69 6.60 -18.66 -1.42
C ALA A 69 7.24 -17.26 -1.37
N TYR A 70 6.42 -16.19 -1.39
CA TYR A 70 6.86 -14.78 -1.49
C TYR A 70 7.94 -14.42 -0.47
N TYR A 71 7.91 -15.07 0.67
CA TYR A 71 8.83 -14.86 1.78
C TYR A 71 10.09 -15.70 1.73
N GLU A 72 10.17 -16.66 0.81
CA GLU A 72 11.37 -17.47 0.56
C GLU A 72 12.31 -16.82 -0.46
N VAL A 73 11.79 -15.87 -1.27
CA VAL A 73 12.57 -15.16 -2.27
C VAL A 73 13.07 -13.83 -1.70
N ASP A 74 14.36 -13.57 -1.83
CA ASP A 74 14.97 -12.32 -1.36
C ASP A 74 14.57 -11.12 -2.21
N PHE A 75 13.33 -10.62 -2.03
CA PHE A 75 12.85 -9.41 -2.67
C PHE A 75 13.55 -8.15 -2.18
N MET A 76 14.08 -8.20 -0.96
CA MET A 76 14.73 -7.04 -0.37
C MET A 76 16.19 -6.90 -0.84
N GLY A 77 16.80 -7.96 -1.42
CA GLY A 77 18.23 -7.98 -1.75
C GLY A 77 19.04 -7.53 -0.55
N SER A 78 20.29 -7.71 -0.41
CA SER A 78 21.15 -7.19 0.66
C SER A 78 20.51 -6.85 2.03
N ASP A 79 21.25 -6.86 3.09
CA ASP A 79 20.91 -6.66 4.50
C ASP A 79 19.76 -5.64 4.74
N ILE A 80 18.62 -6.12 5.24
CA ILE A 80 17.45 -5.31 5.61
C ILE A 80 17.85 -4.21 6.61
N GLY A 81 18.72 -4.55 7.57
CA GLY A 81 19.24 -3.62 8.56
C GLY A 81 20.07 -2.50 7.95
N GLU A 82 20.85 -2.78 6.90
CA GLU A 82 21.59 -1.75 6.17
C GLU A 82 20.63 -0.79 5.44
N LYS A 83 19.62 -1.31 4.76
CA LYS A 83 18.57 -0.49 4.13
C LYS A 83 17.86 0.38 5.16
N TYR A 84 17.47 -0.21 6.28
CA TYR A 84 16.86 0.52 7.40
C TYR A 84 17.74 1.67 7.85
N ARG A 85 19.00 1.41 8.23
CA ARG A 85 19.96 2.44 8.69
C ARG A 85 20.13 3.55 7.65
N ARG A 86 20.33 3.18 6.38
CA ARG A 86 20.49 4.14 5.28
C ARG A 86 19.28 5.06 5.14
N VAL A 87 18.05 4.53 5.16
CA VAL A 87 16.85 5.36 5.02
C VAL A 87 16.58 6.17 6.28
N MET A 88 16.84 5.62 7.47
CA MET A 88 16.71 6.36 8.73
C MET A 88 17.70 7.54 8.85
N SER A 89 18.90 7.43 8.28
CA SER A 89 19.90 8.51 8.28
C SER A 89 19.61 9.63 7.24
N MET A 90 18.65 9.44 6.34
CA MET A 90 18.31 10.46 5.33
C MET A 90 17.71 11.71 6.00
N PRO A 91 18.14 12.92 5.59
CA PRO A 91 17.49 14.17 6.01
C PRO A 91 15.99 14.14 5.70
N ALA A 92 15.18 14.78 6.54
CA ALA A 92 13.72 14.79 6.38
C ALA A 92 13.25 15.24 4.99
N GLY A 93 13.87 16.27 4.41
CA GLY A 93 13.54 16.78 3.07
C GLY A 93 13.94 15.85 1.90
N GLN A 94 14.69 14.77 2.18
CA GLN A 94 15.11 13.78 1.18
C GLN A 94 14.46 12.41 1.41
N SER A 95 13.61 12.26 2.41
CA SER A 95 13.02 10.99 2.83
C SER A 95 11.51 10.97 2.58
N ASP A 96 11.06 10.09 1.70
CA ASP A 96 9.64 9.82 1.45
C ASP A 96 8.92 9.46 2.77
N ASN A 97 9.57 8.64 3.62
CA ASN A 97 9.01 8.23 4.91
C ASN A 97 8.88 9.38 5.91
N ALA A 98 9.79 10.34 5.93
CA ALA A 98 9.66 11.51 6.79
C ALA A 98 8.46 12.37 6.41
N GLY A 99 8.27 12.62 5.11
CA GLY A 99 7.09 13.32 4.58
C GLY A 99 5.78 12.58 4.91
N ARG A 100 5.78 11.26 4.78
CA ARG A 100 4.63 10.39 5.11
C ARG A 100 4.26 10.47 6.59
N VAL A 101 5.24 10.32 7.47
CA VAL A 101 5.03 10.42 8.92
C VAL A 101 4.51 11.80 9.32
N ALA A 102 5.06 12.87 8.74
CA ALA A 102 4.57 14.22 8.98
C ALA A 102 3.09 14.38 8.58
N ARG A 103 2.68 13.88 7.39
CA ARG A 103 1.28 13.89 6.94
C ARG A 103 0.36 13.14 7.90
N VAL A 104 0.78 11.93 8.29
CA VAL A 104 -0.02 11.07 9.19
C VAL A 104 -0.17 11.69 10.57
N THR A 105 0.91 12.13 11.20
CA THR A 105 0.84 12.73 12.54
C THR A 105 0.04 14.01 12.56
N ASP A 106 0.17 14.83 11.53
CA ASP A 106 -0.55 16.09 11.40
C ASP A 106 -2.06 15.87 11.20
N PHE A 107 -2.43 14.89 10.38
CA PHE A 107 -3.82 14.53 10.16
C PHE A 107 -4.44 13.92 11.43
N VAL A 108 -3.78 12.96 12.06
CA VAL A 108 -4.26 12.30 13.29
C VAL A 108 -4.47 13.32 14.41
N ARG A 109 -3.55 14.24 14.62
CA ARG A 109 -3.71 15.31 15.64
C ARG A 109 -4.96 16.15 15.42
N ARG A 110 -5.28 16.48 14.17
CA ARG A 110 -6.50 17.23 13.82
C ARG A 110 -7.76 16.37 13.90
N TRP A 111 -7.65 15.09 13.53
CA TRP A 111 -8.77 14.16 13.52
C TRP A 111 -9.23 13.78 14.92
N THR A 112 -8.32 13.44 15.79
CA THR A 112 -8.64 12.87 17.11
C THR A 112 -8.69 13.90 18.24
N GLY A 113 -8.25 15.12 18.00
CA GLY A 113 -8.26 16.17 19.01
C GLY A 113 -7.38 15.89 20.24
N ALA A 114 -6.22 15.28 20.05
CA ALA A 114 -5.28 14.89 21.10
C ALA A 114 -5.76 13.71 21.99
N PRO A 115 -5.82 12.49 21.46
CA PRO A 115 -6.26 11.32 22.22
C PRO A 115 -5.18 10.86 23.20
N ALA A 116 -5.69 10.21 24.25
CA ALA A 116 -4.87 9.52 25.23
C ALA A 116 -4.23 8.28 24.63
N ARG A 117 -3.35 8.13 23.81
CA ARG A 117 -2.67 6.94 23.28
C ARG A 117 -3.42 6.17 22.20
N PRO A 118 -3.46 6.65 20.96
CA PRO A 118 -4.04 5.88 19.87
C PRO A 118 -3.28 4.56 19.63
N ARG A 119 -4.03 3.52 19.28
CA ARG A 119 -3.50 2.24 18.82
C ARG A 119 -3.32 2.30 17.31
N VAL A 120 -2.11 2.03 16.85
CA VAL A 120 -1.71 2.09 15.44
C VAL A 120 -1.32 0.71 14.95
N MET A 121 -1.82 0.32 13.79
CA MET A 121 -1.39 -0.88 13.06
C MET A 121 -0.88 -0.50 11.67
N ASP A 122 0.35 -0.89 11.35
CA ASP A 122 0.92 -0.78 10.01
C ASP A 122 0.96 -2.15 9.34
N ILE A 123 0.14 -2.35 8.32
CA ILE A 123 0.07 -3.61 7.59
C ILE A 123 1.10 -3.57 6.47
N GLY A 124 1.99 -4.56 6.42
CA GLY A 124 3.15 -4.59 5.53
C GLY A 124 4.26 -3.66 6.02
N ALA A 125 4.68 -3.80 7.26
CA ALA A 125 5.64 -2.91 7.91
C ALA A 125 7.05 -2.90 7.25
N GLY A 126 7.38 -3.93 6.47
CA GLY A 126 8.58 -4.01 5.65
C GLY A 126 9.87 -3.83 6.46
N THR A 127 10.67 -2.82 6.12
CA THR A 127 11.91 -2.50 6.86
C THR A 127 11.68 -1.79 8.20
N GLY A 128 10.45 -1.41 8.55
CA GLY A 128 10.13 -0.72 9.79
C GLY A 128 10.46 0.78 9.83
N VAL A 129 10.94 1.36 8.74
CA VAL A 129 11.32 2.79 8.69
C VAL A 129 10.14 3.69 9.02
N PHE A 130 8.96 3.43 8.44
CA PHE A 130 7.77 4.23 8.69
C PHE A 130 7.38 4.20 10.17
N LEU A 131 7.18 3.00 10.74
CA LEU A 131 6.82 2.86 12.16
C LEU A 131 7.88 3.45 13.09
N SER A 132 9.17 3.20 12.83
CA SER A 132 10.24 3.76 13.66
C SER A 132 10.24 5.29 13.68
N ARG A 133 10.08 5.91 12.51
CA ARG A 133 9.94 7.38 12.43
C ARG A 133 8.66 7.89 13.10
N LEU A 134 7.56 7.13 13.02
CA LEU A 134 6.31 7.48 13.67
C LEU A 134 6.46 7.42 15.20
N VAL A 135 7.12 6.40 15.73
CA VAL A 135 7.47 6.29 17.15
C VAL A 135 8.31 7.48 17.59
N ASP A 136 9.37 7.80 16.85
CA ASP A 136 10.27 8.91 17.16
C ASP A 136 9.52 10.26 17.12
N GLN A 137 8.68 10.50 16.10
CA GLN A 137 7.89 11.73 15.93
C GLN A 137 6.84 11.95 17.02
N THR A 138 6.34 10.89 17.61
CA THR A 138 5.31 10.93 18.66
C THR A 138 5.90 10.68 20.06
N ALA A 139 7.22 10.63 20.18
CA ALA A 139 7.95 10.33 21.42
C ALA A 139 7.44 9.05 22.14
N GLY A 140 7.04 8.03 21.38
CA GLY A 140 6.52 6.76 21.91
C GLY A 140 5.16 6.87 22.61
N ALA A 141 4.43 7.98 22.44
CA ALA A 141 3.17 8.22 23.16
C ALA A 141 2.02 7.29 22.72
N TRP A 142 2.10 6.68 21.54
CA TRP A 142 1.07 5.80 20.99
C TRP A 142 1.43 4.32 21.21
N GLN A 143 0.49 3.42 20.87
CA GLN A 143 0.74 1.97 20.83
C GLN A 143 0.90 1.52 19.39
N TYR A 144 1.97 0.80 19.06
CA TYR A 144 2.29 0.46 17.67
C TYR A 144 2.38 -1.03 17.48
N LEU A 145 1.83 -1.50 16.36
CA LEU A 145 1.90 -2.86 15.88
C LEU A 145 2.29 -2.88 14.40
N GLY A 146 3.35 -3.58 14.06
CA GLY A 146 3.70 -3.91 12.67
C GLY A 146 3.23 -5.31 12.32
N ILE A 147 2.53 -5.45 11.19
CA ILE A 147 2.23 -6.74 10.59
C ILE A 147 3.16 -6.93 9.41
N GLU A 148 3.93 -8.01 9.43
CA GLU A 148 4.90 -8.29 8.36
C GLU A 148 4.98 -9.80 8.11
N PRO A 149 4.65 -10.25 6.92
CA PRO A 149 4.65 -11.66 6.61
C PRO A 149 6.03 -12.25 6.23
N ASP A 150 7.01 -11.43 5.79
CA ASP A 150 8.38 -11.94 5.55
C ASP A 150 9.08 -12.24 6.89
N PRO A 151 9.44 -13.52 7.18
CA PRO A 151 10.07 -13.89 8.45
C PRO A 151 11.38 -13.14 8.72
N ARG A 152 12.14 -12.81 7.68
CA ARG A 152 13.42 -12.08 7.80
C ARG A 152 13.17 -10.61 8.15
N ALA A 153 12.17 -10.00 7.50
CA ALA A 153 11.76 -8.64 7.83
C ALA A 153 11.14 -8.59 9.23
N ALA A 154 10.27 -9.53 9.59
CA ALA A 154 9.70 -9.63 10.94
C ALA A 154 10.76 -9.83 12.03
N ALA A 155 11.78 -10.68 11.78
CA ALA A 155 12.91 -10.84 12.69
C ALA A 155 13.70 -9.54 12.87
N HIS A 156 13.98 -8.82 11.76
CA HIS A 156 14.60 -7.51 11.80
C HIS A 156 13.75 -6.49 12.59
N LEU A 157 12.43 -6.44 12.36
CA LEU A 157 11.53 -5.53 13.09
C LEU A 157 11.53 -5.78 14.59
N ARG A 158 11.58 -7.05 15.03
CA ARG A 158 11.67 -7.41 16.47
C ARG A 158 12.97 -6.91 17.09
N GLN A 159 14.08 -6.94 16.34
CA GLN A 159 15.39 -6.45 16.82
C GLN A 159 15.42 -4.92 17.02
N LEU A 160 14.51 -4.17 16.40
CA LEU A 160 14.41 -2.72 16.61
C LEU A 160 13.88 -2.36 18.00
N GLU A 161 13.14 -3.25 18.66
CA GLU A 161 12.56 -3.08 20.02
C GLU A 161 11.72 -1.81 20.18
N LYS A 162 11.18 -1.25 19.09
CA LYS A 162 10.42 0.02 19.08
C LYS A 162 8.91 -0.19 19.13
N PHE A 163 8.40 -1.34 18.66
CA PHE A 163 6.97 -1.63 18.53
C PHE A 163 6.72 -3.14 18.53
N ALA A 164 5.48 -3.53 18.77
CA ALA A 164 5.07 -4.94 18.67
C ALA A 164 5.07 -5.41 17.20
N VAL A 165 5.37 -6.69 16.95
CA VAL A 165 5.46 -7.28 15.62
C VAL A 165 4.68 -8.59 15.57
N VAL A 166 3.78 -8.71 14.62
CA VAL A 166 3.11 -9.95 14.24
C VAL A 166 3.65 -10.39 12.87
N GLU A 167 4.27 -11.57 12.87
CA GLU A 167 4.73 -12.24 11.65
C GLU A 167 3.55 -13.05 11.08
N ALA A 168 2.82 -12.44 10.19
CA ALA A 168 1.68 -13.07 9.55
C ALA A 168 1.26 -12.32 8.27
N MET A 169 0.63 -13.05 7.35
CA MET A 169 -0.23 -12.43 6.35
C MET A 169 -1.46 -11.82 7.06
N TYR A 170 -1.78 -10.57 6.75
CA TYR A 170 -3.00 -9.96 7.25
C TYR A 170 -4.23 -10.53 6.51
N LEU A 171 -5.11 -11.17 7.25
CA LEU A 171 -6.34 -11.83 6.77
C LEU A 171 -7.58 -11.38 7.56
N GLY A 172 -7.54 -10.23 8.23
CA GLY A 172 -8.64 -9.75 9.06
C GLY A 172 -8.84 -10.55 10.36
N GLN A 173 -7.75 -11.03 10.95
CA GLN A 173 -7.76 -11.83 12.18
C GLN A 173 -8.51 -11.08 13.31
N PRO A 174 -9.41 -11.77 14.05
CA PRO A 174 -10.24 -11.12 15.09
C PRO A 174 -9.45 -10.41 16.19
N GLU A 175 -8.25 -10.89 16.51
CA GLU A 175 -7.34 -10.29 17.49
C GLU A 175 -6.71 -8.98 17.01
N LEU A 176 -6.76 -8.70 15.69
CA LEU A 176 -6.26 -7.48 15.06
C LEU A 176 -7.38 -6.44 14.89
N ARG A 177 -8.10 -6.15 15.96
CA ARG A 177 -9.20 -5.16 15.98
C ARG A 177 -8.96 -4.05 17.01
N GLY A 178 -9.74 -2.99 16.89
CA GLY A 178 -9.75 -1.88 17.84
C GLY A 178 -8.56 -0.93 17.66
N PHE A 179 -8.14 -0.67 16.42
CA PHE A 179 -7.11 0.31 16.10
C PHE A 179 -7.74 1.66 15.74
N ASN A 180 -7.14 2.74 16.27
CA ASN A 180 -7.53 4.10 15.93
C ASN A 180 -6.94 4.53 14.59
N LEU A 181 -5.77 4.00 14.23
CA LEU A 181 -5.12 4.23 12.95
C LEU A 181 -4.65 2.90 12.34
N VAL A 182 -5.06 2.63 11.12
CA VAL A 182 -4.46 1.58 10.29
C VAL A 182 -3.77 2.23 9.11
N THR A 183 -2.56 1.77 8.77
CA THR A 183 -1.79 2.29 7.64
C THR A 183 -1.45 1.19 6.64
N LEU A 184 -1.58 1.54 5.35
CA LEU A 184 -1.22 0.73 4.19
C LEU A 184 -0.22 1.53 3.34
N ASN A 185 1.07 1.34 3.61
CA ASN A 185 2.14 2.07 2.94
C ASN A 185 2.74 1.23 1.82
N LYS A 186 2.32 1.44 0.59
CA LYS A 186 2.77 0.66 -0.57
C LYS A 186 2.47 -0.85 -0.43
N VAL A 187 1.22 -1.15 -0.07
CA VAL A 187 0.69 -2.50 0.10
C VAL A 187 -0.42 -2.80 -0.89
N LEU A 188 -1.36 -1.89 -1.05
CA LEU A 188 -2.60 -2.14 -1.79
C LEU A 188 -2.37 -2.41 -3.28
N GLU A 189 -1.30 -1.89 -3.85
CA GLU A 189 -0.88 -2.18 -5.23
C GLU A 189 -0.50 -3.64 -5.48
N HIS A 190 -0.12 -4.37 -4.43
CA HIS A 190 0.23 -5.80 -4.49
C HIS A 190 -0.97 -6.73 -4.32
N ILE A 191 -2.11 -6.20 -3.90
CA ILE A 191 -3.30 -6.99 -3.57
C ILE A 191 -4.14 -7.23 -4.83
N GLU A 192 -4.32 -8.50 -5.23
CA GLU A 192 -5.10 -8.86 -6.42
C GLU A 192 -6.60 -8.54 -6.28
N GLN A 193 -7.13 -8.73 -5.07
CA GLN A 193 -8.52 -8.47 -4.73
C GLN A 193 -8.61 -7.37 -3.67
N PRO A 194 -8.44 -6.08 -4.06
CA PRO A 194 -8.27 -5.00 -3.09
C PRO A 194 -9.54 -4.69 -2.31
N LEU A 195 -10.74 -4.90 -2.87
CA LEU A 195 -11.98 -4.64 -2.16
C LEU A 195 -12.24 -5.63 -1.01
N PRO A 196 -12.18 -6.96 -1.19
CA PRO A 196 -12.27 -7.91 -0.09
C PRO A 196 -11.22 -7.67 1.00
N PHE A 197 -9.98 -7.33 0.62
CA PHE A 197 -8.93 -7.00 1.56
C PHE A 197 -9.28 -5.75 2.40
N LEU A 198 -9.73 -4.67 1.76
CA LEU A 198 -10.13 -3.45 2.48
C LEU A 198 -11.33 -3.66 3.40
N LEU A 199 -12.30 -4.50 3.02
CA LEU A 199 -13.42 -4.86 3.90
C LEU A 199 -12.94 -5.53 5.19
N GLN A 200 -11.87 -6.32 5.14
CA GLN A 200 -11.23 -6.89 6.33
C GLN A 200 -10.48 -5.80 7.14
N VAL A 201 -9.76 -4.90 6.46
CA VAL A 201 -9.04 -3.79 7.10
C VAL A 201 -9.99 -2.89 7.88
N VAL A 202 -11.16 -2.56 7.31
CA VAL A 202 -12.18 -1.73 7.98
C VAL A 202 -12.62 -2.33 9.31
N GLN A 203 -12.73 -3.67 9.40
CA GLN A 203 -13.10 -4.35 10.65
C GLN A 203 -12.03 -4.24 11.75
N SER A 204 -10.81 -3.86 11.43
CA SER A 204 -9.76 -3.60 12.42
C SER A 204 -9.85 -2.22 13.05
N LEU A 205 -10.56 -1.29 12.42
CA LEU A 205 -10.75 0.05 12.93
C LEU A 205 -11.76 0.10 14.08
N VAL A 206 -11.57 1.01 15.02
CA VAL A 206 -12.62 1.38 15.96
C VAL A 206 -13.74 2.12 15.21
N PRO A 207 -15.02 1.79 15.43
CA PRO A 207 -16.11 2.33 14.61
C PRO A 207 -16.24 3.86 14.68
N ASP A 208 -16.05 4.45 15.86
CA ASP A 208 -16.36 5.84 16.15
C ASP A 208 -15.14 6.79 16.23
N ASP A 209 -13.92 6.27 16.04
CA ASP A 209 -12.66 7.05 16.04
C ASP A 209 -11.57 6.43 15.14
N GLY A 210 -11.98 5.52 14.25
CA GLY A 210 -11.05 4.85 13.34
C GLY A 210 -10.63 5.74 12.17
N LEU A 211 -9.39 5.58 11.75
CA LEU A 211 -8.80 6.27 10.61
C LEU A 211 -7.95 5.30 9.80
N LEU A 212 -8.17 5.24 8.50
CA LEU A 212 -7.34 4.53 7.55
C LEU A 212 -6.47 5.51 6.77
N TYR A 213 -5.17 5.25 6.73
CA TYR A 213 -4.24 5.89 5.80
C TYR A 213 -3.81 4.89 4.73
N VAL A 214 -3.94 5.27 3.47
CA VAL A 214 -3.46 4.48 2.33
C VAL A 214 -2.53 5.33 1.50
N GLU A 215 -1.38 4.78 1.10
CA GLU A 215 -0.50 5.38 0.10
C GLU A 215 -0.06 4.33 -0.91
N VAL A 216 -0.27 4.63 -2.20
CA VAL A 216 -0.01 3.75 -3.34
C VAL A 216 0.74 4.50 -4.45
N PRO A 217 1.41 3.81 -5.38
CA PRO A 217 1.97 4.44 -6.57
C PRO A 217 0.88 5.06 -7.45
N ASP A 218 1.16 6.25 -8.00
CA ASP A 218 0.25 6.94 -8.92
C ASP A 218 0.30 6.30 -10.32
N LYS A 219 -0.85 6.16 -10.94
CA LYS A 219 -1.03 5.72 -12.34
C LYS A 219 -0.24 6.60 -13.33
N LEU A 220 0.01 7.87 -13.03
CA LEU A 220 0.84 8.74 -13.86
C LEU A 220 2.26 8.20 -14.07
N THR A 221 2.73 7.29 -13.22
CA THR A 221 3.99 6.56 -13.40
C THR A 221 4.08 5.90 -14.77
N THR A 222 2.97 5.39 -15.33
CA THR A 222 2.94 4.78 -16.67
C THR A 222 3.33 5.73 -17.80
N ARG A 223 3.21 7.04 -17.59
CA ARG A 223 3.51 8.09 -18.58
C ARG A 223 4.82 8.82 -18.31
N LEU A 224 5.28 8.83 -17.06
CA LEU A 224 6.36 9.70 -16.61
C LEU A 224 7.65 8.95 -16.29
N ARG A 225 7.61 7.61 -16.22
CA ARG A 225 8.77 6.81 -15.90
C ARG A 225 9.03 5.74 -16.97
N SER A 226 10.26 5.21 -16.96
CA SER A 226 10.64 4.13 -17.88
C SER A 226 9.74 2.91 -17.72
N PRO A 227 9.39 2.20 -18.81
CA PRO A 227 8.68 0.92 -18.73
C PRO A 227 9.39 -0.14 -17.86
N GLN A 228 10.68 0.00 -17.60
CA GLN A 228 11.47 -0.87 -16.72
C GLN A 228 11.53 -0.39 -15.27
N ASP A 229 10.78 0.67 -14.91
CA ASP A 229 10.70 1.11 -13.50
C ASP A 229 10.06 0.02 -12.63
N ASN A 230 10.62 -0.19 -11.44
CA ASN A 230 10.13 -1.21 -10.51
C ASN A 230 8.64 -1.07 -10.16
N ILE A 231 8.11 0.16 -10.21
CA ILE A 231 6.68 0.44 -9.96
C ILE A 231 5.81 -0.21 -11.05
N LEU A 232 6.34 -0.38 -12.25
CA LEU A 232 5.64 -1.01 -13.38
C LEU A 232 5.89 -2.52 -13.46
N GLY A 233 6.53 -3.10 -12.44
CA GLY A 233 6.88 -4.51 -12.37
C GLY A 233 5.69 -5.44 -12.17
N ALA A 234 5.92 -6.75 -12.39
CA ALA A 234 4.90 -7.79 -12.35
C ALA A 234 4.28 -8.02 -10.96
N LEU A 235 4.96 -7.59 -9.89
CA LEU A 235 4.46 -7.72 -8.53
C LEU A 235 3.37 -6.70 -8.18
N HIS A 236 3.22 -5.62 -8.94
CA HIS A 236 2.14 -4.67 -8.76
C HIS A 236 0.95 -5.08 -9.61
N CYS A 237 -0.18 -5.33 -8.97
CA CYS A 237 -1.44 -5.70 -9.63
C CYS A 237 -2.16 -4.46 -10.16
N HIS A 238 -2.04 -3.34 -9.45
CA HIS A 238 -2.79 -2.12 -9.71
C HIS A 238 -1.93 -0.86 -9.56
N LEU A 239 -2.28 0.18 -10.34
CA LEU A 239 -1.89 1.56 -10.07
C LEU A 239 -3.15 2.42 -9.98
N TYR A 240 -3.11 3.38 -9.09
CA TYR A 240 -4.27 4.19 -8.76
C TYR A 240 -4.08 5.64 -9.19
N ASP A 241 -5.18 6.34 -9.31
CA ASP A 241 -5.25 7.79 -9.25
C ASP A 241 -6.19 8.22 -8.10
N PRO A 242 -6.34 9.51 -7.80
CA PRO A 242 -7.23 9.95 -6.73
C PRO A 242 -8.67 9.46 -6.90
N THR A 243 -9.18 9.40 -8.13
CA THR A 243 -10.55 8.96 -8.43
C THR A 243 -10.74 7.48 -8.14
N SER A 244 -9.86 6.64 -8.67
CA SER A 244 -9.95 5.18 -8.51
C SER A 244 -9.68 4.72 -7.08
N LEU A 245 -8.73 5.37 -6.37
CA LEU A 245 -8.50 5.09 -4.95
C LEU A 245 -9.71 5.52 -4.11
N GLY A 246 -10.23 6.72 -4.33
CA GLY A 246 -11.43 7.20 -3.63
C GLY A 246 -12.65 6.32 -3.89
N HIS A 247 -12.85 5.88 -5.14
CA HIS A 247 -13.91 4.95 -5.49
C HIS A 247 -13.80 3.62 -4.74
N LEU A 248 -12.60 3.04 -4.67
CA LEU A 248 -12.35 1.79 -3.96
C LEU A 248 -12.60 1.92 -2.46
N LEU A 249 -12.15 3.01 -1.83
CA LEU A 249 -12.37 3.26 -0.40
C LEU A 249 -13.86 3.43 -0.06
N ARG A 250 -14.62 4.15 -0.89
CA ARG A 250 -16.09 4.25 -0.73
C ARG A 250 -16.79 2.90 -0.89
N ARG A 251 -16.37 2.06 -1.85
CA ARG A 251 -16.89 0.69 -1.98
C ARG A 251 -16.60 -0.18 -0.75
N ALA A 252 -15.52 0.09 -0.04
CA ALA A 252 -15.21 -0.57 1.22
C ALA A 252 -16.03 -0.05 2.42
N GLY A 253 -16.96 0.88 2.22
CA GLY A 253 -17.81 1.46 3.28
C GLY A 253 -17.11 2.56 4.09
N LEU A 254 -16.10 3.20 3.52
CA LEU A 254 -15.38 4.29 4.16
C LEU A 254 -15.78 5.65 3.57
N GLU A 255 -15.91 6.65 4.45
CA GLU A 255 -15.99 8.06 4.07
C GLU A 255 -14.58 8.59 3.73
N LEU A 256 -14.47 9.22 2.57
CA LEU A 256 -13.21 9.77 2.09
C LEU A 256 -13.00 11.17 2.67
N LEU A 257 -12.03 11.31 3.56
CA LEU A 257 -11.69 12.58 4.21
C LEU A 257 -10.78 13.46 3.36
N CYS A 258 -9.82 12.85 2.68
CA CYS A 258 -9.04 13.49 1.63
C CYS A 258 -8.36 12.45 0.73
N VAL A 259 -8.08 12.85 -0.50
CA VAL A 259 -7.23 12.10 -1.43
C VAL A 259 -6.37 13.08 -2.23
N ASN A 260 -5.06 12.85 -2.29
CA ASN A 260 -4.13 13.76 -2.94
C ASN A 260 -3.00 13.01 -3.67
N ARG A 261 -2.42 13.67 -4.66
CA ARG A 261 -1.14 13.29 -5.24
C ARG A 261 0.01 13.90 -4.49
N VAL A 262 1.14 13.19 -4.47
CA VAL A 262 2.39 13.71 -3.93
C VAL A 262 3.56 13.30 -4.83
N ALA A 263 4.40 14.26 -5.15
CA ALA A 263 5.73 14.00 -5.68
C ALA A 263 6.68 13.80 -4.49
N GLU A 264 7.16 12.58 -4.34
CA GLU A 264 8.04 12.20 -3.26
C GLU A 264 9.48 12.75 -3.50
N PRO A 265 10.26 13.01 -2.44
CA PRO A 265 11.67 13.42 -2.58
C PRO A 265 12.51 12.46 -3.43
N SER A 266 12.18 11.18 -3.46
CA SER A 266 12.81 10.18 -4.33
C SER A 266 12.46 10.32 -5.82
N GLY A 267 11.60 11.26 -6.20
CA GLY A 267 11.07 11.44 -7.55
C GLY A 267 9.95 10.48 -7.92
N LYS A 268 9.45 9.66 -6.99
CA LYS A 268 8.27 8.82 -7.20
C LYS A 268 7.01 9.66 -7.10
N LEU A 269 5.97 9.23 -7.82
CA LEU A 269 4.63 9.78 -7.68
C LEU A 269 3.76 8.82 -6.90
N SER A 270 3.07 9.34 -5.91
CA SER A 270 2.16 8.58 -5.07
C SER A 270 0.78 9.25 -5.00
N VAL A 271 -0.23 8.44 -4.77
CA VAL A 271 -1.55 8.88 -4.30
C VAL A 271 -1.70 8.44 -2.86
N TYR A 272 -2.14 9.32 -2.00
CA TYR A 272 -2.50 8.97 -0.63
C TYR A 272 -3.91 9.41 -0.30
N ALA A 273 -4.54 8.70 0.62
CA ALA A 273 -5.86 9.01 1.12
C ALA A 273 -5.91 8.84 2.64
N PHE A 274 -6.77 9.66 3.27
CA PHE A 274 -7.32 9.39 4.59
C PHE A 274 -8.81 9.11 4.44
N ALA A 275 -9.27 8.05 5.11
CA ALA A 275 -10.65 7.63 5.10
C ALA A 275 -11.04 7.09 6.47
N ALA A 276 -12.32 7.13 6.81
CA ALA A 276 -12.82 6.70 8.11
C ALA A 276 -14.14 5.94 7.99
N PRO A 277 -14.51 5.07 8.94
CA PRO A 277 -15.88 4.57 9.04
C PRO A 277 -16.89 5.70 9.14
N ALA A 278 -18.08 5.55 8.57
CA ALA A 278 -19.13 6.58 8.60
C ALA A 278 -19.47 7.03 10.03
N GLU A 279 -19.50 6.08 10.99
CA GLU A 279 -19.73 6.38 12.40
C GLU A 279 -18.69 7.33 13.01
N SER A 280 -17.41 7.20 12.58
CA SER A 280 -16.34 8.11 12.99
C SER A 280 -16.59 9.53 12.51
N VAL A 281 -17.10 9.69 11.29
CA VAL A 281 -17.39 10.99 10.67
C VAL A 281 -18.56 11.68 11.38
N VAL A 282 -19.66 10.95 11.61
CA VAL A 282 -20.83 11.45 12.33
C VAL A 282 -20.46 11.92 13.73
N LYS A 283 -19.72 11.13 14.50
CA LYS A 283 -19.33 11.48 15.87
C LYS A 283 -18.52 12.77 15.94
N LYS A 284 -17.73 13.06 14.89
CA LYS A 284 -16.92 14.28 14.82
C LYS A 284 -17.67 15.50 14.24
N GLY A 285 -18.95 15.34 13.90
CA GLY A 285 -19.78 16.42 13.37
C GLY A 285 -19.32 16.94 12.00
N LEU A 286 -18.63 16.09 11.23
CA LEU A 286 -18.23 16.43 9.86
C LEU A 286 -19.41 16.18 8.91
N PRO A 287 -19.58 17.02 7.86
CA PRO A 287 -20.63 16.81 6.87
C PRO A 287 -20.39 15.50 6.11
N HIS A 288 -21.46 14.73 5.90
CA HIS A 288 -21.47 13.62 4.97
C HIS A 288 -21.69 14.16 3.55
N GLU A 289 -20.89 13.72 2.58
CA GLU A 289 -21.15 13.93 1.16
C GLU A 289 -22.02 12.83 0.58
#